data_93b645cf4f612add34ee66ed5df396fc
#
_entry.id   93b645cf4f612add34ee66ed5df396fc
#
_cell.length_a   1.000
_cell.length_b   1.000
_cell.length_c   1.000
_cell.angle_alpha   90.00
_cell.angle_beta   90.00
_cell.angle_gamma   90.00
#
_symmetry.space_group_name_H-M   'P 1'
#
loop_
_entity.id
_entity.type
_entity.pdbx_description
1 polymer ?
#
loop_
_entity_poly.entity_id
_entity_poly.type
_entity_poly.pdbx_seq_one_letter_code
_entity_poly.pdbx_strand_id
1 'polypeptide(L)'
;MGPNERRMEIIEALCRRRQDNMANLATEFGVSVRTIKNDIDILSLSYPIETIRGRYGGGVRVADGYYLHKKYLKPEQQELLERLSVNLSGNDLLVMNSIIKDFALSG
;
A
#
# COMPACT_ATOMS: atom_id res chain seq x y z
N MET A 1 4.61 4.06 23.02
CA MET A 1 4.12 3.13 21.97
C MET A 1 4.80 1.78 22.10
N GLY A 2 4.04 0.71 22.20
CA GLY A 2 4.59 -0.62 22.29
C GLY A 2 5.01 -1.18 20.92
N PRO A 3 5.80 -2.28 20.90
CA PRO A 3 6.25 -2.86 19.63
C PRO A 3 5.12 -3.28 18.69
N ASN A 4 4.05 -3.87 19.20
CA ASN A 4 2.92 -4.31 18.36
C ASN A 4 2.19 -3.12 17.74
N GLU A 5 1.99 -2.07 18.50
CA GLU A 5 1.36 -0.85 18.01
C GLU A 5 2.24 -0.18 16.97
N ARG A 6 3.54 -0.12 17.20
CA ARG A 6 4.49 0.44 16.25
C ARG A 6 4.47 -0.33 14.93
N ARG A 7 4.49 -1.67 14.98
CA ARG A 7 4.45 -2.50 13.77
C ARG A 7 3.17 -2.28 12.98
N MET A 8 2.03 -2.17 13.65
CA MET A 8 0.76 -1.89 12.97
C MET A 8 0.81 -0.53 12.26
N GLU A 9 1.36 0.49 12.90
CA GLU A 9 1.49 1.80 12.28
C GLU A 9 2.47 1.80 11.13
N ILE A 10 3.54 1.00 11.21
CA ILE A 10 4.50 0.84 10.12
C ILE A 10 3.80 0.26 8.89
N ILE A 11 3.06 -0.84 9.06
CA ILE A 11 2.39 -1.47 7.90
C ILE A 11 1.30 -0.55 7.31
N GLU A 12 0.58 0.20 8.15
CA GLU A 12 -0.37 1.19 7.66
C GLU A 12 0.31 2.27 6.84
N ALA A 13 1.44 2.79 7.30
CA ALA A 13 2.22 3.80 6.59
C ALA A 13 2.72 3.26 5.24
N LEU A 14 3.25 2.04 5.24
CA LEU A 14 3.73 1.40 4.01
C LEU A 14 2.61 1.17 3.00
N CYS A 15 1.44 0.77 3.46
CA CYS A 15 0.29 0.57 2.57
C CYS A 15 -0.19 1.88 1.95
N ARG A 16 -0.05 3.01 2.65
CA ARG A 16 -0.38 4.32 2.09
C ARG A 16 0.69 4.82 1.12
N ARG A 17 1.96 4.69 1.50
CA ARG A 17 3.10 5.25 0.76
C ARG A 17 3.61 4.32 -0.32
N ARG A 18 3.32 3.05 -0.22
CA ARG A 18 3.77 1.93 -1.05
C ARG A 18 5.22 1.53 -0.82
N GLN A 19 6.09 2.47 -0.48
CA GLN A 19 7.48 2.19 -0.12
C GLN A 19 8.04 3.32 0.75
N ASP A 20 9.08 3.01 1.51
CA ASP A 20 9.83 4.00 2.28
C ASP A 20 11.20 3.40 2.59
N ASN A 21 12.11 4.24 3.12
CA ASN A 21 13.41 3.73 3.54
C ASN A 21 13.45 3.53 5.06
N MET A 22 14.39 2.69 5.49
CA MET A 22 14.51 2.32 6.90
C MET A 22 14.86 3.52 7.78
N ALA A 23 15.67 4.44 7.27
CA ALA A 23 16.08 5.62 8.02
C ALA A 23 14.91 6.56 8.29
N ASN A 24 14.04 6.77 7.30
CA ASN A 24 12.84 7.60 7.48
C ASN A 24 11.90 7.00 8.51
N LEU A 25 11.68 5.70 8.44
CA LEU A 25 10.83 5.00 9.41
C LEU A 25 11.42 5.08 10.82
N ALA A 26 12.73 4.91 10.94
CA ALA A 26 13.41 5.01 12.23
C ALA A 26 13.23 6.40 12.85
N THR A 27 13.39 7.44 12.05
CA THR A 27 13.22 8.81 12.50
C THR A 27 11.76 9.07 12.90
N GLU A 28 10.81 8.64 12.06
CA GLU A 28 9.38 8.86 12.30
C GLU A 28 8.92 8.19 13.60
N PHE A 29 9.37 6.97 13.85
CA PHE A 29 8.94 6.19 15.01
C PHE A 29 9.86 6.34 16.23
N GLY A 30 10.93 7.12 16.10
CA GLY A 30 11.84 7.39 17.23
C GLY A 30 12.61 6.17 17.70
N VAL A 31 12.96 5.27 16.80
CA VAL A 31 13.71 4.05 17.10
C VAL A 31 14.92 3.94 16.17
N SER A 32 15.78 2.95 16.42
CA SER A 32 16.95 2.72 15.58
C SER A 32 16.54 2.04 14.25
N VAL A 33 17.40 2.15 13.24
CA VAL A 33 17.25 1.42 11.98
C VAL A 33 17.20 -0.08 12.24
N ARG A 34 18.00 -0.57 13.20
CA ARG A 34 17.99 -1.98 13.57
C ARG A 34 16.63 -2.43 14.07
N THR A 35 15.98 -1.61 14.91
CA THR A 35 14.65 -1.90 15.41
C THR A 35 13.63 -1.95 14.26
N ILE A 36 13.71 -1.02 13.31
CA ILE A 36 12.85 -1.03 12.13
C ILE A 36 13.08 -2.30 11.30
N LYS A 37 14.33 -2.69 11.07
CA LYS A 37 14.62 -3.92 10.34
C LYS A 37 14.02 -5.15 11.01
N ASN A 38 14.10 -5.22 12.33
CA ASN A 38 13.49 -6.31 13.09
C ASN A 38 11.96 -6.29 12.95
N ASP A 39 11.35 -5.11 13.02
CA ASP A 39 9.91 -4.97 12.84
C ASP A 39 9.48 -5.41 11.43
N ILE A 40 10.24 -5.04 10.40
CA ILE A 40 9.97 -5.44 9.02
C ILE A 40 10.09 -6.94 8.85
N ASP A 41 11.10 -7.57 9.46
CA ASP A 41 11.25 -9.03 9.42
C ASP A 41 10.02 -9.72 10.02
N ILE A 42 9.52 -9.23 11.14
CA ILE A 42 8.33 -9.78 11.78
C ILE A 42 7.09 -9.56 10.92
N LEU A 43 6.92 -8.34 10.38
CA LEU A 43 5.78 -8.01 9.52
C LEU A 43 5.78 -8.84 8.23
N SER A 44 6.95 -9.16 7.68
CA SER A 44 7.06 -9.94 6.46
C SER A 44 6.52 -11.36 6.60
N LEU A 45 6.37 -11.84 7.82
CA LEU A 45 5.76 -13.16 8.07
C LEU A 45 4.25 -13.16 7.79
N SER A 46 3.61 -12.00 7.88
CA SER A 46 2.15 -11.88 7.74
C SER A 46 1.71 -11.01 6.57
N TYR A 47 2.58 -10.14 6.05
CA TYR A 47 2.24 -9.17 5.02
C TYR A 47 3.21 -9.29 3.83
N PRO A 48 2.71 -9.07 2.59
CA PRO A 48 3.55 -9.16 1.39
C PRO A 48 4.39 -7.90 1.23
N ILE A 49 5.44 -7.81 2.02
CA ILE A 49 6.41 -6.71 1.96
C ILE A 49 7.78 -7.29 1.63
N GLU A 50 8.60 -6.50 0.97
CA GLU A 50 9.96 -6.90 0.60
C GLU A 50 10.94 -5.78 0.87
N THR A 51 12.17 -6.17 1.21
CA THR A 51 13.25 -5.20 1.43
C THR A 51 13.92 -4.88 0.10
N ILE A 52 14.37 -3.63 0.00
CA ILE A 52 15.09 -3.12 -1.18
C ILE A 52 16.47 -2.71 -0.71
N ARG A 53 17.49 -3.17 -1.41
CA ARG A 53 18.86 -2.75 -1.11
C ARG A 53 19.05 -1.30 -1.52
N GLY A 54 19.77 -0.55 -0.71
CA GLY A 54 20.04 0.84 -1.00
C GLY A 54 20.85 1.51 0.10
N ARG A 55 21.10 2.80 -0.09
CA ARG A 55 21.80 3.63 0.88
C ARG A 55 20.95 3.81 2.13
N TYR A 56 21.56 4.20 3.23
CA TYR A 56 20.89 4.54 4.49
C TYR A 56 20.07 3.37 5.08
N GLY A 57 20.63 2.15 5.02
CA GLY A 57 19.97 0.99 5.60
C GLY A 57 18.98 0.28 4.68
N GLY A 58 18.84 0.78 3.44
CA GLY A 58 17.90 0.19 2.48
C GLY A 58 16.47 0.65 2.67
N GLY A 59 15.57 0.05 1.91
CA GLY A 59 14.16 0.38 1.92
C GLY A 59 13.26 -0.84 2.06
N VAL A 60 11.98 -0.58 2.08
CA VAL A 60 10.94 -1.61 2.16
C VAL A 60 9.75 -1.14 1.32
N ARG A 61 9.12 -2.08 0.64
CA ARG A 61 7.93 -1.80 -0.16
C ARG A 61 6.88 -2.87 0.02
N VAL A 62 5.64 -2.49 -0.23
CA VAL A 62 4.50 -3.39 -0.21
C VAL A 62 4.28 -3.91 -1.63
N ALA A 63 3.90 -5.18 -1.75
CA ALA A 63 3.61 -5.77 -3.06
C ALA A 63 2.51 -5.00 -3.79
N ASP A 64 2.63 -4.93 -5.12
CA ASP A 64 1.62 -4.28 -5.96
C ASP A 64 0.27 -4.92 -5.74
N GLY A 65 -0.76 -4.10 -5.63
CA GLY A 65 -2.13 -4.57 -5.45
C GLY A 65 -2.51 -4.93 -4.03
N TYR A 66 -1.56 -4.93 -3.09
CA TYR A 66 -1.90 -5.20 -1.69
C TYR A 66 -2.28 -3.91 -0.96
N TYR A 67 -3.40 -3.96 -0.25
CA TYR A 67 -3.92 -2.87 0.59
C TYR A 67 -4.40 -3.46 1.92
N LEU A 68 -4.03 -2.81 3.02
CA LEU A 68 -4.40 -3.28 4.36
C LEU A 68 -5.91 -3.26 4.56
N HIS A 69 -6.53 -2.17 4.11
CA HIS A 69 -7.98 -2.01 4.13
C HIS A 69 -8.44 -1.64 2.74
N LYS A 70 -9.20 -2.51 2.11
CA LYS A 70 -9.70 -2.26 0.77
C LYS A 70 -10.75 -1.16 0.81
N LYS A 71 -10.52 -0.10 0.04
CA LYS A 71 -11.50 0.95 -0.16
C LYS A 71 -12.31 0.67 -1.41
N TYR A 72 -13.60 0.93 -1.33
CA TYR A 72 -14.50 0.77 -2.46
C TYR A 72 -14.96 2.12 -2.97
N LEU A 73 -15.31 2.17 -4.24
CA LEU A 73 -15.90 3.34 -4.85
C LEU A 73 -17.28 3.60 -4.22
N LYS A 74 -17.57 4.88 -3.99
CA LYS A 74 -18.94 5.29 -3.65
C LYS A 74 -19.82 5.12 -4.87
N PRO A 75 -21.14 4.90 -4.70
CA PRO A 75 -22.04 4.72 -5.84
C PRO A 75 -21.94 5.81 -6.91
N GLU A 76 -21.85 7.08 -6.50
CA GLU A 76 -21.72 8.20 -7.45
C GLU A 76 -20.38 8.18 -8.18
N GLN A 77 -19.31 7.71 -7.53
CA GLN A 77 -18.01 7.58 -8.17
C GLN A 77 -18.02 6.49 -9.22
N GLN A 78 -18.59 5.33 -8.88
CA GLN A 78 -18.70 4.20 -9.80
C GLN A 78 -19.53 4.60 -11.01
N GLU A 79 -20.67 5.25 -10.79
CA GLU A 79 -21.56 5.70 -11.86
C GLU A 79 -20.84 6.64 -12.83
N LEU A 80 -20.05 7.58 -12.30
CA LEU A 80 -19.28 8.50 -13.13
C LEU A 80 -18.29 7.74 -14.01
N LEU A 81 -17.52 6.80 -13.40
CA LEU A 81 -16.54 6.02 -14.15
C LEU A 81 -17.18 5.17 -15.23
N GLU A 82 -18.31 4.53 -14.92
CA GLU A 82 -19.05 3.72 -15.88
C GLU A 82 -19.56 4.58 -17.04
N ARG A 83 -20.08 5.76 -16.74
CA ARG A 83 -20.57 6.71 -17.75
C ARG A 83 -19.45 7.18 -18.67
N LEU A 84 -18.28 7.50 -18.11
CA LEU A 84 -17.12 7.92 -18.89
C LEU A 84 -16.56 6.79 -19.75
N SER A 85 -16.68 5.55 -19.28
CA SER A 85 -16.13 4.39 -19.99
C SER A 85 -16.81 4.17 -21.36
N VAL A 86 -18.04 4.63 -21.54
CA VAL A 86 -18.78 4.50 -22.80
C VAL A 86 -18.04 5.20 -23.96
N ASN A 87 -17.31 6.25 -23.66
CA ASN A 87 -16.56 7.02 -24.67
C ASN A 87 -15.11 6.56 -24.83
N LEU A 88 -14.69 5.54 -24.11
CA LEU A 88 -13.33 5.01 -24.17
C LEU A 88 -13.26 3.80 -25.08
N SER A 89 -12.08 3.58 -25.66
CA SER A 89 -11.80 2.40 -26.49
C SER A 89 -10.36 1.96 -26.30
N GLY A 90 -10.05 0.76 -26.80
CA GLY A 90 -8.70 0.23 -26.76
C GLY A 90 -8.15 0.08 -25.33
N ASN A 91 -6.89 0.47 -25.14
CA ASN A 91 -6.24 0.32 -23.85
C ASN A 91 -6.88 1.15 -22.73
N ASP A 92 -7.39 2.34 -23.06
CA ASP A 92 -8.05 3.19 -22.07
C ASP A 92 -9.30 2.52 -21.50
N LEU A 93 -10.07 1.86 -22.33
CA LEU A 93 -11.24 1.13 -21.88
C LEU A 93 -10.85 -0.06 -21.00
N LEU A 94 -9.78 -0.78 -21.37
CA LEU A 94 -9.30 -1.90 -20.57
C LEU A 94 -8.84 -1.44 -19.18
N VAL A 95 -8.12 -0.34 -19.12
CA VAL A 95 -7.64 0.23 -17.85
C VAL A 95 -8.83 0.71 -17.01
N MET A 96 -9.79 1.40 -17.61
CA MET A 96 -10.98 1.87 -16.89
C MET A 96 -11.78 0.69 -16.32
N ASN A 97 -11.99 -0.35 -17.09
CA ASN A 97 -12.70 -1.54 -16.62
C ASN A 97 -11.96 -2.23 -15.48
N SER A 98 -10.62 -2.21 -15.52
CA SER A 98 -9.78 -2.72 -14.44
C SER A 98 -10.00 -1.94 -13.14
N ILE A 99 -10.07 -0.61 -13.23
CA ILE A 99 -10.32 0.24 -12.06
C ILE A 99 -11.70 -0.07 -11.46
N ILE A 100 -12.71 -0.15 -12.28
CA ILE A 100 -14.08 -0.43 -11.83
C ILE A 100 -14.13 -1.82 -11.18
N LYS A 101 -13.54 -2.81 -11.83
CA LYS A 101 -13.51 -4.18 -11.33
C LYS A 101 -12.84 -4.29 -9.97
N ASP A 102 -11.70 -3.59 -9.80
CA ASP A 102 -10.90 -3.69 -8.60
C ASP A 102 -11.53 -2.95 -7.41
N PHE A 103 -12.23 -1.85 -7.65
CA PHE A 103 -12.70 -0.96 -6.59
C PHE A 103 -14.21 -0.85 -6.46
N ALA A 104 -14.97 -1.41 -7.38
CA ALA A 104 -16.43 -1.42 -7.25
C ALA A 104 -16.86 -2.36 -6.14
N LEU A 105 -17.86 -1.93 -5.38
CA LEU A 105 -18.47 -2.78 -4.36
C LEU A 105 -19.33 -3.82 -5.08
N SER A 106 -18.87 -5.07 -5.06
CA SER A 106 -19.65 -6.16 -5.61
C SER A 106 -20.76 -6.53 -4.63
N GLY A 107 -21.97 -6.27 -5.05
CA GLY A 107 -23.15 -6.62 -4.27
C GLY A 107 -23.40 -8.11 -4.24
#